data_c654c0b65c83af401a1f6c8b81057353
#
_entry.id   c654c0b65c83af401a1f6c8b81057353
#
_cell.length_a   1.000
_cell.length_b   1.000
_cell.length_c   1.000
_cell.angle_alpha   90.00
_cell.angle_beta   90.00
_cell.angle_gamma   90.00
#
_symmetry.space_group_name_H-M   'P 1'
#
loop_
_entity.id
_entity.type
_entity.pdbx_description
1 polymer ?
#
loop_
_entity_poly.entity_id
_entity_poly.type
_entity_poly.pdbx_seq_one_letter_code
_entity_poly.pdbx_strand_id
1 'polypeptide(L)'
;MKQTSRRVRDIDEAAGAAPAPVTFGQALVYWLKLGFISFGGPAGQIALMHEELVERRRWISEKRFLHALNYCMVLPGPEAQQLATYIGWLMHRTWGGVVAGGLFVLPSLFILVGLSWVYMAFGNVPAVAGLFHGIKPAVTAIVVFAARLGAVDRK
;
A
#
# COMPACT_ATOMS: atom_id res chain seq x y z
N MET A 1 37.94 4.48 22.35
CA MET A 1 36.89 5.53 22.35
C MET A 1 36.74 6.32 21.05
N LYS A 2 37.80 6.73 20.35
CA LYS A 2 37.68 7.48 19.05
C LYS A 2 37.07 6.70 17.88
N GLN A 3 37.22 5.38 17.84
CA GLN A 3 36.74 4.55 16.73
C GLN A 3 35.23 4.31 16.77
N THR A 4 34.64 4.21 17.95
CA THR A 4 33.17 4.09 18.16
C THR A 4 32.46 5.36 17.75
N SER A 5 33.03 6.54 18.06
CA SER A 5 32.47 7.85 17.69
C SER A 5 32.54 8.13 16.18
N ARG A 6 33.52 7.56 15.46
CA ARG A 6 33.56 7.62 14.00
C ARG A 6 32.49 6.72 13.38
N ARG A 7 32.38 5.49 13.85
CA ARG A 7 31.39 4.54 13.33
C ARG A 7 29.94 5.03 13.53
N VAL A 8 29.66 5.68 14.66
CA VAL A 8 28.35 6.29 14.90
C VAL A 8 28.07 7.45 13.93
N ARG A 9 29.06 8.31 13.68
CA ARG A 9 28.98 9.38 12.69
C ARG A 9 28.78 8.86 11.27
N ASP A 10 29.51 7.83 10.87
CA ASP A 10 29.42 7.23 9.55
C ASP A 10 28.02 6.58 9.35
N ILE A 11 27.43 6.04 10.41
CA ILE A 11 26.06 5.51 10.39
C ILE A 11 25.04 6.65 10.30
N ASP A 12 25.24 7.75 11.04
CA ASP A 12 24.36 8.92 10.98
C ASP A 12 24.47 9.67 9.64
N GLU A 13 25.67 9.74 9.06
CA GLU A 13 25.87 10.29 7.70
C GLU A 13 25.29 9.38 6.62
N ALA A 14 25.42 8.07 6.74
CA ALA A 14 24.78 7.11 5.82
C ALA A 14 23.25 7.12 5.95
N ALA A 15 22.71 7.32 7.15
CA ALA A 15 21.27 7.52 7.39
C ALA A 15 20.76 8.89 6.90
N GLY A 16 21.65 9.87 6.77
CA GLY A 16 21.37 11.23 6.28
C GLY A 16 21.65 11.44 4.78
N ALA A 17 22.17 10.43 4.07
CA ALA A 17 22.37 10.52 2.62
C ALA A 17 21.04 10.85 1.95
N ALA A 18 20.98 12.00 1.25
CA ALA A 18 19.79 12.43 0.52
C ALA A 18 19.38 11.31 -0.46
N PRO A 19 18.13 10.88 -0.44
CA PRO A 19 17.66 9.84 -1.37
C PRO A 19 17.99 10.25 -2.80
N ALA A 20 18.42 9.29 -3.63
CA ALA A 20 18.72 9.55 -5.03
C ALA A 20 17.50 10.21 -5.71
N PRO A 21 17.71 11.21 -6.58
CA PRO A 21 16.61 11.87 -7.28
C PRO A 21 15.85 10.85 -8.13
N VAL A 22 14.61 10.57 -7.74
CA VAL A 22 13.75 9.60 -8.42
C VAL A 22 13.10 10.28 -9.62
N THR A 23 13.27 9.72 -10.82
CA THR A 23 12.58 10.22 -12.00
C THR A 23 11.07 9.94 -11.89
N PHE A 24 10.25 10.90 -12.35
CA PHE A 24 8.79 10.77 -12.33
C PHE A 24 8.30 9.49 -13.02
N GLY A 25 8.95 9.09 -14.13
CA GLY A 25 8.63 7.85 -14.85
C GLY A 25 8.88 6.58 -14.03
N GLN A 26 9.97 6.53 -13.26
CA GLN A 26 10.27 5.40 -12.37
C GLN A 26 9.25 5.30 -11.23
N ALA A 27 8.85 6.44 -10.67
CA ALA A 27 7.81 6.49 -9.67
C ALA A 27 6.45 6.03 -10.21
N LEU A 28 6.08 6.45 -11.41
CA LEU A 28 4.83 6.07 -12.08
C LEU A 28 4.74 4.55 -12.31
N VAL A 29 5.80 3.95 -12.86
CA VAL A 29 5.87 2.49 -13.07
C VAL A 29 5.79 1.75 -11.74
N TYR A 30 6.44 2.25 -10.70
CA TYR A 30 6.37 1.66 -9.38
C TYR A 30 4.95 1.70 -8.79
N TRP A 31 4.28 2.85 -8.82
CA TRP A 31 2.93 3.00 -8.29
C TRP A 31 1.92 2.16 -9.06
N LEU A 32 2.06 2.08 -10.39
CA LEU A 32 1.23 1.20 -11.21
C LEU A 32 1.43 -0.27 -10.81
N LYS A 33 2.67 -0.72 -10.71
CA LYS A 33 3.00 -2.09 -10.28
C LYS A 33 2.44 -2.38 -8.89
N LEU A 34 2.63 -1.45 -7.95
CA LEU A 34 2.12 -1.60 -6.59
C LEU A 34 0.61 -1.76 -6.58
N GLY A 35 -0.14 -0.98 -7.35
CA GLY A 35 -1.59 -1.10 -7.45
C GLY A 35 -2.07 -2.47 -7.91
N PHE A 36 -1.32 -3.16 -8.78
CA PHE A 36 -1.66 -4.52 -9.23
C PHE A 36 -1.28 -5.63 -8.24
N ILE A 37 -0.21 -5.45 -7.47
CA ILE A 37 0.28 -6.50 -6.55
C ILE A 37 -0.13 -6.26 -5.10
N SER A 38 -0.83 -5.18 -4.80
CA SER A 38 -1.25 -4.78 -3.44
C SER A 38 -2.44 -5.61 -2.95
N PHE A 39 -2.24 -6.89 -2.78
CA PHE A 39 -3.19 -7.79 -2.12
C PHE A 39 -2.74 -8.08 -0.68
N GLY A 40 -3.69 -8.37 0.22
CA GLY A 40 -3.38 -8.77 1.60
C GLY A 40 -3.73 -7.74 2.68
N GLY A 41 -4.49 -6.70 2.32
CA GLY A 41 -4.95 -5.68 3.26
C GLY A 41 -3.91 -4.60 3.60
N PRO A 42 -4.27 -3.62 4.44
CA PRO A 42 -3.43 -2.44 4.71
C PRO A 42 -2.05 -2.76 5.22
N ALA A 43 -1.93 -3.72 6.16
CA ALA A 43 -0.64 -4.10 6.73
C ALA A 43 0.32 -4.71 5.68
N GLY A 44 -0.19 -5.57 4.79
CA GLY A 44 0.62 -6.14 3.71
C GLY A 44 1.05 -5.10 2.69
N GLN A 45 0.18 -4.15 2.37
CA GLN A 45 0.48 -3.05 1.45
C GLN A 45 1.54 -2.10 2.02
N ILE A 46 1.45 -1.77 3.32
CA ILE A 46 2.44 -0.95 4.03
C ILE A 46 3.79 -1.66 4.06
N ALA A 47 3.82 -2.97 4.35
CA ALA A 47 5.04 -3.76 4.35
C ALA A 47 5.71 -3.80 2.97
N LEU A 48 4.94 -3.99 1.89
CA LEU A 48 5.45 -3.93 0.51
C LEU A 48 6.03 -2.55 0.17
N MET A 49 5.37 -1.47 0.59
CA MET A 49 5.89 -0.11 0.39
C MET A 49 7.19 0.11 1.16
N HIS A 50 7.28 -0.38 2.39
CA HIS A 50 8.49 -0.28 3.19
C HIS A 50 9.66 -1.02 2.54
N GLU A 51 9.47 -2.29 2.22
CA GLU A 51 10.50 -3.12 1.59
C GLU A 51 11.04 -2.49 0.29
N GLU A 52 10.14 -2.06 -0.61
CA GLU A 52 10.55 -1.53 -1.91
C GLU A 52 11.14 -0.12 -1.82
N LEU A 53 10.54 0.78 -1.04
CA LEU A 53 10.94 2.20 -1.03
C LEU A 53 12.10 2.48 -0.09
N VAL A 54 12.18 1.77 1.03
CA VAL A 54 13.21 1.99 2.04
C VAL A 54 14.38 1.02 1.88
N GLU A 55 14.10 -0.28 1.81
CA GLU A 55 15.16 -1.30 1.82
C GLU A 55 15.79 -1.50 0.45
N ARG A 56 14.97 -1.75 -0.59
CA ARG A 56 15.46 -2.08 -1.93
C ARG A 56 15.92 -0.87 -2.73
N ARG A 57 15.04 0.11 -2.88
CA ARG A 57 15.30 1.28 -3.74
C ARG A 57 15.93 2.44 -3.00
N ARG A 58 15.81 2.49 -1.69
CA ARG A 58 16.29 3.58 -0.83
C ARG A 58 15.88 4.97 -1.31
N TRP A 59 14.65 5.06 -1.83
CA TRP A 59 14.08 6.32 -2.29
C TRP A 59 13.65 7.22 -1.14
N ILE A 60 13.34 6.61 0.01
CA ILE A 60 12.95 7.30 1.23
C ILE A 60 13.75 6.70 2.40
N SER A 61 14.18 7.55 3.32
CA SER A 61 14.81 7.09 4.55
C SER A 61 13.79 6.48 5.50
N GLU A 62 14.21 5.48 6.28
CA GLU A 62 13.40 4.83 7.32
C GLU A 62 12.66 5.84 8.20
N LYS A 63 13.38 6.85 8.70
CA LYS A 63 12.82 7.91 9.55
C LYS A 63 11.67 8.65 8.88
N ARG A 64 11.79 8.98 7.60
CA ARG A 64 10.72 9.68 6.85
C ARG A 64 9.54 8.78 6.59
N PHE A 65 9.77 7.50 6.32
CA PHE A 65 8.71 6.52 6.11
C PHE A 65 7.89 6.31 7.39
N LEU A 66 8.55 6.08 8.51
CA LEU A 66 7.88 5.92 9.82
C LEU A 66 7.13 7.18 10.25
N HIS A 67 7.68 8.37 9.98
CA HIS A 67 6.98 9.63 10.24
C HIS A 67 5.72 9.76 9.39
N ALA A 68 5.79 9.43 8.11
CA ALA A 68 4.64 9.40 7.20
C ALA A 68 3.57 8.40 7.66
N LEU A 69 3.98 7.20 8.04
CA LEU A 69 3.10 6.16 8.54
C LEU A 69 2.36 6.59 9.81
N ASN A 70 3.09 7.12 10.80
CA ASN A 70 2.50 7.62 12.04
C ASN A 70 1.48 8.74 11.78
N TYR A 71 1.76 9.62 10.81
CA TYR A 71 0.84 10.69 10.43
C TYR A 71 -0.45 10.13 9.80
N CYS A 72 -0.32 9.13 8.91
CA CYS A 72 -1.47 8.49 8.27
C CYS A 72 -2.33 7.69 9.27
N MET A 73 -1.73 7.07 10.29
CA MET A 73 -2.46 6.33 11.33
C MET A 73 -3.38 7.20 12.19
N VAL A 74 -3.11 8.50 12.30
CA VAL A 74 -3.96 9.45 13.05
C VAL A 74 -5.18 9.89 12.22
N LEU A 75 -5.08 9.82 10.90
CA LEU A 75 -6.14 10.26 10.00
C LEU A 75 -7.18 9.14 9.78
N PRO A 76 -8.48 9.41 9.89
CA PRO A 76 -9.50 8.42 9.55
C PRO A 76 -9.48 8.15 8.04
N GLY A 77 -9.37 6.87 7.65
CA GLY A 77 -9.41 6.48 6.25
C GLY A 77 -8.50 5.29 5.92
N PRO A 78 -8.36 4.91 4.64
CA PRO A 78 -7.52 3.80 4.21
C PRO A 78 -6.04 4.16 4.33
N GLU A 79 -5.40 3.70 5.41
CA GLU A 79 -4.02 4.05 5.80
C GLU A 79 -3.00 3.83 4.68
N ALA A 80 -3.08 2.69 4.00
CA ALA A 80 -2.13 2.35 2.93
C ALA A 80 -2.23 3.31 1.74
N GLN A 81 -3.44 3.74 1.37
CA GLN A 81 -3.64 4.71 0.29
C GLN A 81 -3.18 6.10 0.69
N GLN A 82 -3.46 6.51 1.92
CA GLN A 82 -2.99 7.78 2.45
C GLN A 82 -1.46 7.82 2.47
N LEU A 83 -0.83 6.73 2.92
CA LEU A 83 0.62 6.59 2.92
C LEU A 83 1.20 6.67 1.50
N ALA A 84 0.61 5.94 0.53
CA ALA A 84 1.04 6.00 -0.87
C ALA A 84 0.95 7.42 -1.44
N THR A 85 -0.18 8.11 -1.19
CA THR A 85 -0.40 9.49 -1.62
C THR A 85 0.59 10.46 -0.99
N TYR A 86 0.82 10.33 0.32
CA TYR A 86 1.75 11.19 1.06
C TYR A 86 3.20 10.98 0.61
N ILE A 87 3.62 9.74 0.43
CA ILE A 87 4.96 9.41 -0.09
C ILE A 87 5.13 9.94 -1.52
N GLY A 88 4.12 9.75 -2.38
CA GLY A 88 4.12 10.32 -3.72
C GLY A 88 4.28 11.84 -3.72
N TRP A 89 3.60 12.51 -2.80
CA TRP A 89 3.73 13.96 -2.60
C TRP A 89 5.13 14.35 -2.11
N LEU A 90 5.72 13.61 -1.20
CA LEU A 90 7.09 13.86 -0.74
C LEU A 90 8.12 13.73 -1.86
N MET A 91 7.88 12.85 -2.83
CA MET A 91 8.81 12.60 -3.96
C MET A 91 8.65 13.64 -5.08
N HIS A 92 7.43 13.95 -5.48
CA HIS A 92 7.15 14.78 -6.67
C HIS A 92 6.06 15.84 -6.42
N ARG A 93 5.90 16.29 -5.18
CA ARG A 93 4.89 17.28 -4.78
C ARG A 93 3.46 16.83 -5.17
N THR A 94 2.58 17.78 -5.48
CA THR A 94 1.14 17.55 -5.73
C THR A 94 0.90 16.51 -6.83
N TRP A 95 1.60 16.59 -7.94
CA TRP A 95 1.45 15.62 -9.04
C TRP A 95 1.88 14.20 -8.65
N GLY A 96 2.95 14.08 -7.84
CA GLY A 96 3.37 12.79 -7.31
C GLY A 96 2.32 12.16 -6.41
N GLY A 97 1.68 12.94 -5.54
CA GLY A 97 0.61 12.47 -4.67
C GLY A 97 -0.63 12.04 -5.43
N VAL A 98 -1.11 12.85 -6.39
CA VAL A 98 -2.26 12.52 -7.23
C VAL A 98 -2.03 11.24 -8.05
N VAL A 99 -0.87 11.12 -8.66
CA VAL A 99 -0.51 9.94 -9.47
C VAL A 99 -0.36 8.70 -8.59
N ALA A 100 0.33 8.80 -7.45
CA ALA A 100 0.50 7.67 -6.54
C ALA A 100 -0.85 7.17 -6.00
N GLY A 101 -1.68 8.07 -5.47
CA GLY A 101 -3.00 7.73 -4.96
C GLY A 101 -3.95 7.21 -6.05
N GLY A 102 -3.95 7.83 -7.22
CA GLY A 102 -4.75 7.40 -8.37
C GLY A 102 -4.34 6.02 -8.87
N LEU A 103 -3.07 5.79 -9.16
CA LEU A 103 -2.57 4.51 -9.65
C LEU A 103 -2.71 3.38 -8.63
N PHE A 104 -2.73 3.70 -7.34
CA PHE A 104 -2.97 2.71 -6.30
C PHE A 104 -4.41 2.17 -6.33
N VAL A 105 -5.39 3.01 -6.68
CA VAL A 105 -6.82 2.64 -6.68
C VAL A 105 -7.30 2.17 -8.05
N LEU A 106 -6.74 2.72 -9.14
CA LEU A 106 -7.20 2.45 -10.50
C LEU A 106 -7.31 0.95 -10.87
N PRO A 107 -6.32 0.09 -10.57
CA PRO A 107 -6.43 -1.33 -10.89
C PRO A 107 -7.63 -2.00 -10.23
N SER A 108 -7.86 -1.71 -8.95
CA SER A 108 -9.02 -2.24 -8.20
C SER A 108 -10.34 -1.73 -8.77
N LEU A 109 -10.40 -0.46 -9.17
CA LEU A 109 -11.57 0.15 -9.79
C LEU A 109 -11.91 -0.56 -11.11
N PHE A 110 -10.93 -0.78 -11.99
CA PHE A 110 -11.14 -1.47 -13.26
C PHE A 110 -11.60 -2.91 -13.07
N ILE A 111 -11.03 -3.62 -12.10
CA ILE A 111 -11.43 -4.99 -11.75
C ILE A 111 -12.89 -5.00 -11.26
N LEU A 112 -13.27 -4.10 -10.37
CA LEU A 112 -14.63 -4.02 -9.85
C LEU A 112 -15.65 -3.64 -10.92
N VAL A 113 -15.33 -2.66 -11.76
CA VAL A 113 -16.18 -2.27 -12.90
C VAL A 113 -16.33 -3.42 -13.88
N GLY A 114 -15.24 -4.09 -14.23
CA GLY A 114 -15.26 -5.27 -15.10
C GLY A 114 -16.10 -6.42 -14.54
N LEU A 115 -15.95 -6.74 -13.26
CA LEU A 115 -16.77 -7.74 -12.58
C LEU A 115 -18.24 -7.36 -12.53
N SER A 116 -18.56 -6.09 -12.26
CA SER A 116 -19.93 -5.59 -12.28
C SER A 116 -20.54 -5.70 -13.66
N TRP A 117 -19.78 -5.34 -14.70
CA TRP A 117 -20.24 -5.46 -16.09
C TRP A 117 -20.50 -6.92 -16.48
N VAL A 118 -19.57 -7.83 -16.15
CA VAL A 118 -19.75 -9.28 -16.38
C VAL A 118 -21.00 -9.79 -15.66
N TYR A 119 -21.21 -9.36 -14.42
CA TYR A 119 -22.41 -9.75 -13.66
C TYR A 119 -23.70 -9.26 -14.32
N MET A 120 -23.73 -8.03 -14.78
CA MET A 120 -24.93 -7.47 -15.46
C MET A 120 -25.17 -8.10 -16.83
N ALA A 121 -24.11 -8.36 -17.60
CA ALA A 121 -24.23 -8.91 -18.95
C ALA A 121 -24.52 -10.42 -18.94
N PHE A 122 -23.95 -11.17 -17.98
CA PHE A 122 -23.96 -12.63 -17.96
C PHE A 122 -24.53 -13.22 -16.66
N GLY A 123 -25.19 -12.43 -15.83
CA GLY A 123 -25.71 -12.85 -14.52
C GLY A 123 -26.71 -14.01 -14.59
N ASN A 124 -27.36 -14.23 -15.73
CA ASN A 124 -28.29 -15.34 -15.96
C ASN A 124 -27.59 -16.63 -16.38
N VAL A 125 -26.29 -16.59 -16.65
CA VAL A 125 -25.51 -17.80 -17.00
C VAL A 125 -25.24 -18.59 -15.73
N PRO A 126 -25.59 -19.90 -15.67
CA PRO A 126 -25.48 -20.71 -14.46
C PRO A 126 -24.06 -20.72 -13.84
N ALA A 127 -23.03 -20.67 -14.69
CA ALA A 127 -21.62 -20.65 -14.24
C ALA A 127 -21.28 -19.34 -13.52
N VAL A 128 -21.72 -18.18 -14.01
CA VAL A 128 -21.51 -16.86 -13.40
C VAL A 128 -22.31 -16.74 -12.12
N ALA A 129 -23.58 -17.15 -12.14
CA ALA A 129 -24.42 -17.18 -10.94
C ALA A 129 -23.84 -18.09 -9.85
N GLY A 130 -23.30 -19.26 -10.22
CA GLY A 130 -22.64 -20.20 -9.30
C GLY A 130 -21.39 -19.61 -8.65
N LEU A 131 -20.55 -18.90 -9.42
CA LEU A 131 -19.36 -18.23 -8.89
C LEU A 131 -19.73 -17.19 -7.82
N PHE A 132 -20.70 -16.32 -8.12
CA PHE A 132 -21.15 -15.31 -7.16
C PHE A 132 -21.88 -15.88 -5.96
N HIS A 133 -22.61 -17.01 -6.14
CA HIS A 133 -23.23 -17.74 -5.02
C HIS A 133 -22.17 -18.34 -4.08
N GLY A 134 -21.04 -18.80 -4.62
CA GLY A 134 -19.93 -19.31 -3.82
C GLY A 134 -19.15 -18.24 -3.05
N ILE A 135 -19.04 -17.04 -3.61
CA ILE A 135 -18.32 -15.93 -2.97
C ILE A 135 -19.07 -15.42 -1.72
N LYS A 136 -20.39 -15.35 -1.75
CA LYS A 136 -21.21 -14.84 -0.63
C LYS A 136 -20.94 -15.57 0.70
N PRO A 137 -21.04 -16.91 0.80
CA PRO A 137 -20.75 -17.61 2.05
C PRO A 137 -19.27 -17.53 2.45
N ALA A 138 -18.34 -17.49 1.48
CA ALA A 138 -16.92 -17.37 1.77
C ALA A 138 -16.59 -16.03 2.45
N VAL A 139 -17.10 -14.91 1.93
CA VAL A 139 -16.93 -13.59 2.54
C VAL A 139 -17.56 -13.55 3.94
N THR A 140 -18.76 -14.10 4.10
CA THR A 140 -19.43 -14.17 5.40
C THR A 140 -18.62 -14.96 6.43
N ALA A 141 -18.06 -16.12 6.02
CA ALA A 141 -17.21 -16.93 6.88
C ALA A 141 -15.94 -16.20 7.32
N ILE A 142 -15.27 -15.49 6.39
CA ILE A 142 -14.07 -14.69 6.69
C ILE A 142 -14.40 -13.56 7.69
N VAL A 143 -15.50 -12.83 7.49
CA VAL A 143 -15.91 -11.74 8.37
C VAL A 143 -16.25 -12.26 9.77
N VAL A 144 -16.99 -13.36 9.88
CA VAL A 144 -17.32 -13.98 11.17
C VAL A 144 -16.07 -14.48 11.88
N PHE A 145 -15.14 -15.08 11.13
CA PHE A 145 -13.88 -15.56 11.69
C PHE A 145 -13.01 -14.40 12.19
N ALA A 146 -12.87 -13.34 11.41
CA ALA A 146 -12.14 -12.14 11.81
C ALA A 146 -12.76 -11.46 13.04
N ALA A 147 -14.09 -11.37 13.09
CA ALA A 147 -14.81 -10.82 14.26
C ALA A 147 -14.58 -11.66 15.52
N ARG A 148 -14.53 -13.00 15.40
CA ARG A 148 -14.25 -13.88 16.54
C ARG A 148 -12.82 -13.72 17.03
N LEU A 149 -11.83 -13.61 16.14
CA LEU A 149 -10.44 -13.37 16.52
C LEU A 149 -10.28 -12.04 17.28
N GLY A 150 -10.87 -10.97 16.76
CA GLY A 150 -10.84 -9.67 17.42
C GLY A 150 -11.61 -9.60 18.76
N ALA A 151 -12.54 -10.52 19.00
CA ALA A 151 -13.22 -10.65 20.29
C ALA A 151 -12.39 -11.47 21.32
N VAL A 152 -11.54 -12.37 20.87
CA VAL A 152 -10.66 -13.18 21.74
C VAL A 152 -9.50 -12.36 22.26
N ASP A 153 -8.92 -11.49 21.44
CA ASP A 153 -7.78 -10.62 21.82
C ASP A 153 -8.15 -9.50 22.83
N ARG A 154 -9.44 -9.30 23.11
CA ARG A 154 -9.91 -8.29 24.07
C ARG A 154 -10.17 -8.83 25.48
N LYS A 155 -9.84 -10.07 25.74
CA LYS A 155 -9.91 -10.69 27.09
C LYS A 155 -8.51 -10.92 27.64
#